data_ca3f283c87258331bb2a40cd3815a2f2
#
_entry.id   ca3f283c87258331bb2a40cd3815a2f2
#
_cell.length_a   1.000
_cell.length_b   1.000
_cell.length_c   1.000
_cell.angle_alpha   90.00
_cell.angle_beta   90.00
_cell.angle_gamma   90.00
#
_symmetry.space_group_name_H-M   'P 1'
#
loop_
_entity.id
_entity.type
_entity.pdbx_description
1 polymer ?
#
loop_
_entity_poly.entity_id
_entity_poly.type
_entity_poly.pdbx_seq_one_letter_code
_entity_poly.pdbx_strand_id
1 'polypeptide(L)'
;YITTQQSLDRGEDGPAALLPEIGALRIEQERLRGGASLNLPDEEVVRTADGTYAIARSSPLPVEEWNAQLSLVTGMAAAELMLEARVGILRTMPTPDEAAFAAFRHQTRALGRPWTTGRYGEYLRGLDRSDPLAMPVLQAAASLFRGAGYAVFDGEVPPDATQAAIAAPYAHATAPLRRLVDRWSLAICLELSAGRTAPEWARE
;
A
#
# COMPACT_ATOMS: atom_id res chain seq x y z
N TYR A 1 2.53 -0.96 -17.80
CA TYR A 1 2.69 -2.27 -17.13
C TYR A 1 2.59 -3.45 -18.08
N ILE A 2 1.61 -3.48 -19.01
CA ILE A 2 1.43 -4.60 -19.95
C ILE A 2 2.72 -4.88 -20.74
N THR A 3 3.34 -3.86 -21.34
CA THR A 3 4.58 -3.99 -22.12
C THR A 3 5.73 -4.50 -21.23
N THR A 4 5.84 -4.01 -20.00
CA THR A 4 6.89 -4.44 -19.06
C THR A 4 6.67 -5.90 -18.66
N GLN A 5 5.43 -6.30 -18.35
CA GLN A 5 5.12 -7.70 -18.04
C GLN A 5 5.49 -8.62 -19.21
N GLN A 6 5.12 -8.26 -20.43
CA GLN A 6 5.46 -9.04 -21.62
C GLN A 6 6.97 -9.15 -21.85
N SER A 7 7.74 -8.09 -21.56
CA SER A 7 9.19 -8.11 -21.63
C SER A 7 9.80 -9.08 -20.61
N LEU A 8 9.30 -9.05 -19.38
CA LEU A 8 9.71 -9.98 -18.31
C LEU A 8 9.36 -11.43 -18.64
N ASP A 9 8.14 -11.68 -19.18
CA ASP A 9 7.69 -13.01 -19.58
C ASP A 9 8.55 -13.61 -20.70
N ARG A 10 9.16 -12.76 -21.56
CA ARG A 10 10.12 -13.17 -22.59
C ARG A 10 11.55 -13.32 -22.07
N GLY A 11 11.81 -13.00 -20.80
CA GLY A 11 13.15 -13.02 -20.21
C GLY A 11 14.10 -11.99 -20.80
N GLU A 12 13.59 -10.84 -21.24
CA GLU A 12 14.41 -9.77 -21.80
C GLU A 12 15.22 -9.07 -20.70
N ASP A 13 16.52 -8.90 -20.95
CA ASP A 13 17.38 -8.12 -20.07
C ASP A 13 17.02 -6.63 -20.15
N GLY A 14 17.06 -5.95 -18.99
CA GLY A 14 16.77 -4.52 -18.92
C GLY A 14 16.61 -4.01 -17.50
N PRO A 15 16.30 -2.73 -17.32
CA PRO A 15 16.15 -2.13 -15.99
C PRO A 15 15.08 -2.79 -15.11
N ALA A 16 14.08 -3.42 -15.74
CA ALA A 16 12.99 -4.12 -15.04
C ALA A 16 13.32 -5.58 -14.71
N ALA A 17 14.41 -6.16 -15.20
CA ALA A 17 14.72 -7.60 -15.04
C ALA A 17 14.83 -8.04 -13.57
N LEU A 18 15.26 -7.16 -12.66
CA LEU A 18 15.36 -7.43 -11.23
C LEU A 18 14.04 -7.19 -10.46
N LEU A 19 13.02 -6.62 -11.11
CA LEU A 19 11.79 -6.26 -10.45
C LEU A 19 11.03 -7.44 -9.84
N PRO A 20 10.96 -8.64 -10.48
CA PRO A 20 10.36 -9.83 -9.89
C PRO A 20 11.04 -10.25 -8.59
N GLU A 21 12.36 -10.29 -8.56
CA GLU A 21 13.14 -10.69 -7.37
C GLU A 21 12.97 -9.68 -6.23
N ILE A 22 13.17 -8.39 -6.51
CA ILE A 22 12.99 -7.32 -5.54
C ILE A 22 11.56 -7.30 -5.01
N GLY A 23 10.58 -7.41 -5.90
CA GLY A 23 9.16 -7.42 -5.55
C GLY A 23 8.79 -8.58 -4.64
N ALA A 24 9.25 -9.79 -4.95
CA ALA A 24 9.02 -10.98 -4.14
C ALA A 24 9.63 -10.83 -2.72
N LEU A 25 10.87 -10.34 -2.62
CA LEU A 25 11.52 -10.08 -1.34
C LEU A 25 10.76 -9.03 -0.52
N ARG A 26 10.25 -7.98 -1.16
CA ARG A 26 9.48 -6.93 -0.47
C ARG A 26 8.11 -7.39 -0.02
N ILE A 27 7.42 -8.23 -0.81
CA ILE A 27 6.15 -8.88 -0.43
C ILE A 27 6.37 -9.77 0.81
N GLU A 28 7.46 -10.52 0.85
CA GLU A 28 7.79 -11.32 2.04
C GLU A 28 8.08 -10.46 3.27
N GLN A 29 8.78 -9.33 3.11
CA GLN A 29 8.99 -8.37 4.20
C GLN A 29 7.66 -7.76 4.68
N GLU A 30 6.73 -7.45 3.77
CA GLU A 30 5.38 -7.00 4.15
C GLU A 30 4.65 -8.07 4.98
N ARG A 31 4.72 -9.33 4.55
CA ARG A 31 4.13 -10.45 5.28
C ARG A 31 4.70 -10.59 6.69
N LEU A 32 6.03 -10.51 6.84
CA LEU A 32 6.72 -10.62 8.12
C LEU A 32 6.33 -9.49 9.09
N ARG A 33 6.18 -8.25 8.59
CA ARG A 33 5.72 -7.10 9.38
C ARG A 33 4.26 -7.21 9.79
N GLY A 34 3.46 -8.00 9.08
CA GLY A 34 2.01 -8.10 9.28
C GLY A 34 1.19 -7.13 8.44
N GLY A 35 1.79 -6.52 7.43
CA GLY A 35 1.09 -5.70 6.45
C GLY A 35 0.13 -6.53 5.58
N ALA A 36 -0.80 -5.88 4.93
CA ALA A 36 -1.85 -6.53 4.14
C ALA A 36 -2.24 -5.69 2.92
N SER A 37 -1.58 -5.95 1.81
CA SER A 37 -2.01 -5.44 0.51
C SER A 37 -3.26 -6.18 0.04
N LEU A 38 -4.31 -5.43 -0.34
CA LEU A 38 -5.59 -6.02 -0.76
C LEU A 38 -5.59 -6.49 -2.20
N ASN A 39 -4.83 -5.82 -3.08
CA ASN A 39 -4.73 -6.12 -4.51
C ASN A 39 -6.10 -6.37 -5.15
N LEU A 40 -7.03 -5.42 -4.95
CA LEU A 40 -8.37 -5.50 -5.49
C LEU A 40 -8.31 -5.46 -7.02
N PRO A 41 -9.10 -6.30 -7.72
CA PRO A 41 -9.29 -6.13 -9.15
C PRO A 41 -9.87 -4.77 -9.47
N ASP A 42 -9.41 -4.18 -10.56
CA ASP A 42 -10.00 -2.96 -11.12
C ASP A 42 -11.28 -3.31 -11.89
N GLU A 43 -12.30 -2.48 -11.73
CA GLU A 43 -13.54 -2.56 -12.49
C GLU A 43 -13.63 -1.36 -13.42
N GLU A 44 -13.76 -1.63 -14.72
CA GLU A 44 -13.89 -0.61 -15.76
C GLU A 44 -15.16 -0.81 -16.56
N VAL A 45 -15.85 0.29 -16.86
CA VAL A 45 -16.99 0.25 -17.79
C VAL A 45 -16.47 0.28 -19.22
N VAL A 46 -16.61 -0.82 -19.93
CA VAL A 46 -16.18 -0.96 -21.31
C VAL A 46 -17.37 -0.99 -22.27
N ARG A 47 -17.20 -0.44 -23.47
CA ARG A 47 -18.18 -0.56 -24.54
C ARG A 47 -17.93 -1.89 -25.28
N THR A 48 -18.95 -2.72 -25.35
CA THR A 48 -18.91 -4.01 -26.03
C THR A 48 -19.06 -3.85 -27.55
N ALA A 49 -18.77 -4.90 -28.32
CA ALA A 49 -18.80 -4.86 -29.78
C ALA A 49 -20.22 -4.58 -30.37
N ASP A 50 -21.26 -4.93 -29.62
CA ASP A 50 -22.67 -4.65 -29.98
C ASP A 50 -23.12 -3.23 -29.57
N GLY A 51 -22.22 -2.43 -28.98
CA GLY A 51 -22.48 -1.04 -28.60
C GLY A 51 -23.09 -0.87 -27.19
N THR A 52 -23.37 -1.96 -26.48
CA THR A 52 -23.81 -1.91 -25.08
C THR A 52 -22.62 -1.65 -24.12
N TYR A 53 -22.88 -1.50 -22.84
CA TYR A 53 -21.84 -1.31 -21.81
C TYR A 53 -21.83 -2.52 -20.88
N ALA A 54 -20.62 -2.95 -20.53
CA ALA A 54 -20.38 -4.02 -19.57
C ALA A 54 -19.31 -3.60 -18.57
N ILE A 55 -19.30 -4.22 -17.39
CA ILE A 55 -18.21 -4.10 -16.43
C ILE A 55 -17.16 -5.15 -16.76
N ALA A 56 -15.97 -4.69 -17.17
CA ALA A 56 -14.80 -5.53 -17.30
C ALA A 56 -14.03 -5.52 -15.96
N ARG A 57 -13.57 -6.69 -15.54
CA ARG A 57 -12.72 -6.85 -14.36
C ARG A 57 -11.33 -7.26 -14.81
N SER A 58 -10.32 -6.55 -14.34
CA SER A 58 -8.91 -6.89 -14.55
C SER A 58 -8.22 -7.11 -13.21
N SER A 59 -7.57 -8.25 -13.06
CA SER A 59 -6.68 -8.46 -11.92
C SER A 59 -5.36 -7.74 -12.17
N PRO A 60 -4.75 -7.14 -11.13
CA PRO A 60 -3.43 -6.53 -11.25
C PRO A 60 -2.42 -7.52 -11.82
N LEU A 61 -1.57 -7.04 -12.72
CA LEU A 61 -0.43 -7.82 -13.22
C LEU A 61 0.62 -7.98 -12.12
N PRO A 62 1.42 -9.07 -12.11
CA PRO A 62 2.52 -9.22 -11.15
C PRO A 62 3.46 -8.01 -11.11
N VAL A 63 3.78 -7.41 -12.24
CA VAL A 63 4.62 -6.21 -12.34
C VAL A 63 4.02 -5.01 -11.61
N GLU A 64 2.71 -4.89 -11.53
CA GLU A 64 2.03 -3.81 -10.80
C GLU A 64 2.18 -3.99 -9.30
N GLU A 65 2.07 -5.23 -8.80
CA GLU A 65 2.32 -5.56 -7.41
C GLU A 65 3.77 -5.29 -7.00
N TRP A 66 4.74 -5.72 -7.82
CA TRP A 66 6.16 -5.46 -7.56
C TRP A 66 6.47 -3.96 -7.57
N ASN A 67 5.90 -3.20 -8.51
CA ASN A 67 6.05 -1.74 -8.55
C ASN A 67 5.40 -1.05 -7.35
N ALA A 68 4.25 -1.55 -6.88
CA ALA A 68 3.63 -1.07 -5.65
C ALA A 68 4.57 -1.26 -4.45
N GLN A 69 5.28 -2.38 -4.36
CA GLN A 69 6.28 -2.64 -3.32
C GLN A 69 7.46 -1.65 -3.37
N LEU A 70 7.92 -1.23 -4.57
CA LEU A 70 8.94 -0.18 -4.69
C LEU A 70 8.42 1.16 -4.18
N SER A 71 7.16 1.50 -4.47
CA SER A 71 6.54 2.71 -3.93
C SER A 71 6.41 2.66 -2.42
N LEU A 72 6.08 1.50 -1.85
CA LEU A 72 5.98 1.32 -0.39
C LEU A 72 7.35 1.47 0.29
N VAL A 73 8.42 0.86 -0.25
CA VAL A 73 9.76 0.99 0.34
C VAL A 73 10.27 2.42 0.27
N THR A 74 9.99 3.14 -0.82
CA THR A 74 10.34 4.56 -0.95
C THR A 74 9.65 5.40 0.13
N GLY A 75 8.36 5.19 0.34
CA GLY A 75 7.61 5.91 1.38
C GLY A 75 8.02 5.54 2.81
N MET A 76 8.43 4.29 3.06
CA MET A 76 8.97 3.89 4.35
C MET A 76 10.35 4.53 4.60
N ALA A 77 11.25 4.55 3.60
CA ALA A 77 12.54 5.20 3.72
C ALA A 77 12.42 6.71 3.95
N ALA A 78 11.48 7.37 3.25
CA ALA A 78 11.18 8.78 3.49
C ALA A 78 10.68 9.03 4.92
N ALA A 79 9.82 8.16 5.44
CA ALA A 79 9.34 8.25 6.82
C ALA A 79 10.48 8.05 7.83
N GLU A 80 11.37 7.10 7.60
CA GLU A 80 12.53 6.81 8.45
C GLU A 80 13.46 8.02 8.53
N LEU A 81 13.85 8.61 7.39
CA LEU A 81 14.66 9.83 7.34
C LEU A 81 14.04 10.97 8.14
N MET A 82 12.73 11.20 7.98
CA MET A 82 12.03 12.26 8.70
C MET A 82 11.92 11.97 10.20
N LEU A 83 11.70 10.73 10.60
CA LEU A 83 11.64 10.32 12.01
C LEU A 83 12.99 10.48 12.70
N GLU A 84 14.09 10.08 12.06
CA GLU A 84 15.45 10.26 12.59
C GLU A 84 15.78 11.75 12.78
N ALA A 85 15.40 12.59 11.84
CA ALA A 85 15.60 14.02 11.90
C ALA A 85 14.57 14.76 12.79
N ARG A 86 13.54 14.05 13.27
CA ARG A 86 12.42 14.59 14.07
C ARG A 86 11.68 15.75 13.42
N VAL A 87 11.56 15.74 12.10
CA VAL A 87 10.82 16.75 11.33
C VAL A 87 10.21 16.12 10.08
N GLY A 88 8.92 16.32 9.88
CA GLY A 88 8.27 15.78 8.68
C GLY A 88 6.77 15.61 8.75
N ILE A 89 6.25 14.85 7.78
CA ILE A 89 4.82 14.56 7.60
C ILE A 89 4.66 13.06 7.33
N LEU A 90 4.05 12.34 8.25
CA LEU A 90 3.73 10.93 8.06
C LEU A 90 2.30 10.73 7.57
N ARG A 91 2.10 9.71 6.77
CA ARG A 91 0.78 9.18 6.47
C ARG A 91 0.42 8.12 7.50
N THR A 92 -0.49 8.41 8.37
CA THR A 92 -0.90 7.54 9.47
C THR A 92 -2.21 6.81 9.17
N MET A 93 -2.39 5.66 9.79
CA MET A 93 -3.64 4.91 9.82
C MET A 93 -3.67 4.12 11.12
N PRO A 94 -4.67 4.34 11.99
CA PRO A 94 -4.75 3.62 13.25
C PRO A 94 -4.97 2.13 13.01
N THR A 95 -4.48 1.30 13.93
CA THR A 95 -4.81 -0.12 13.96
C THR A 95 -6.29 -0.29 14.28
N PRO A 96 -7.03 -1.13 13.53
CA PRO A 96 -8.41 -1.46 13.87
C PRO A 96 -8.50 -2.00 15.30
N ASP A 97 -9.53 -1.60 16.01
CA ASP A 97 -9.80 -2.11 17.34
C ASP A 97 -10.38 -3.54 17.33
N GLU A 98 -10.46 -4.19 18.49
CA GLU A 98 -10.97 -5.56 18.57
C GLU A 98 -12.44 -5.65 18.13
N ALA A 99 -13.24 -4.61 18.32
CA ALA A 99 -14.63 -4.58 17.88
C ALA A 99 -14.72 -4.60 16.34
N ALA A 100 -13.85 -3.85 15.65
CA ALA A 100 -13.75 -3.86 14.19
C ALA A 100 -13.31 -5.24 13.67
N PHE A 101 -12.32 -5.86 14.31
CA PHE A 101 -11.91 -7.22 13.96
C PHE A 101 -13.00 -8.25 14.23
N ALA A 102 -13.74 -8.15 15.33
CA ALA A 102 -14.87 -9.03 15.63
C ALA A 102 -15.99 -8.89 14.60
N ALA A 103 -16.32 -7.66 14.21
CA ALA A 103 -17.29 -7.39 13.14
C ALA A 103 -16.86 -7.99 11.81
N PHE A 104 -15.58 -7.84 11.46
CA PHE A 104 -15.02 -8.43 10.23
C PHE A 104 -15.07 -9.97 10.26
N ARG A 105 -14.70 -10.61 11.38
CA ARG A 105 -14.85 -12.08 11.55
C ARG A 105 -16.30 -12.53 11.39
N HIS A 106 -17.25 -11.75 11.88
CA HIS A 106 -18.67 -12.05 11.69
C HIS A 106 -19.07 -11.97 10.21
N GLN A 107 -18.62 -10.91 9.50
CA GLN A 107 -18.87 -10.73 8.07
C GLN A 107 -18.27 -11.87 7.23
N THR A 108 -17.03 -12.29 7.52
CA THR A 108 -16.39 -13.39 6.79
C THR A 108 -17.12 -14.72 6.96
N ARG A 109 -17.72 -14.98 8.12
CA ARG A 109 -18.60 -16.15 8.34
C ARG A 109 -19.88 -16.05 7.51
N ALA A 110 -20.53 -14.89 7.51
CA ALA A 110 -21.76 -14.68 6.72
C ALA A 110 -21.51 -14.83 5.22
N LEU A 111 -20.31 -14.46 4.75
CA LEU A 111 -19.86 -14.61 3.36
C LEU A 111 -19.36 -16.03 3.03
N GLY A 112 -19.44 -17.00 3.96
CA GLY A 112 -19.01 -18.38 3.74
C GLY A 112 -17.49 -18.57 3.64
N ARG A 113 -16.70 -17.58 4.06
CA ARG A 113 -15.22 -17.61 4.08
C ARG A 113 -14.70 -17.19 5.46
N PRO A 114 -14.91 -17.99 6.51
CA PRO A 114 -14.65 -17.57 7.89
C PRO A 114 -13.16 -17.38 8.17
N TRP A 115 -12.81 -16.22 8.75
CA TRP A 115 -11.51 -15.99 9.36
C TRP A 115 -11.53 -16.52 10.79
N THR A 116 -10.96 -17.70 11.00
CA THR A 116 -10.98 -18.40 12.29
C THR A 116 -9.67 -18.32 13.06
N THR A 117 -8.53 -18.30 12.36
CA THR A 117 -7.19 -18.35 12.93
C THR A 117 -6.21 -17.51 12.13
N GLY A 118 -5.05 -17.26 12.69
CA GLY A 118 -3.96 -16.54 12.03
C GLY A 118 -4.13 -15.02 12.01
N ARG A 119 -3.12 -14.37 11.45
CA ARG A 119 -3.12 -12.91 11.28
C ARG A 119 -4.04 -12.50 10.13
N TYR A 120 -4.59 -11.31 10.23
CA TYR A 120 -5.44 -10.72 9.20
C TYR A 120 -4.82 -10.77 7.78
N GLY A 121 -3.57 -10.33 7.65
CA GLY A 121 -2.88 -10.34 6.36
C GLY A 121 -2.63 -11.74 5.80
N GLU A 122 -2.43 -12.75 6.64
CA GLU A 122 -2.30 -14.16 6.23
C GLU A 122 -3.64 -14.69 5.71
N TYR A 123 -4.72 -14.39 6.41
CA TYR A 123 -6.05 -14.75 5.96
C TYR A 123 -6.37 -14.17 4.58
N LEU A 124 -6.10 -12.88 4.35
CA LEU A 124 -6.37 -12.23 3.06
C LEU A 124 -5.51 -12.79 1.91
N ARG A 125 -4.25 -13.09 2.17
CA ARG A 125 -3.36 -13.71 1.17
C ARG A 125 -3.78 -15.14 0.82
N GLY A 126 -4.38 -15.86 1.76
CA GLY A 126 -4.89 -17.22 1.57
C GLY A 126 -6.21 -17.31 0.80
N LEU A 127 -6.86 -16.17 0.49
CA LEU A 127 -8.09 -16.18 -0.30
C LEU A 127 -7.80 -16.51 -1.76
N ASP A 128 -8.53 -17.49 -2.29
CA ASP A 128 -8.53 -17.76 -3.73
C ASP A 128 -9.20 -16.62 -4.48
N ARG A 129 -8.43 -15.88 -5.26
CA ARG A 129 -8.90 -14.71 -6.03
C ARG A 129 -9.83 -15.10 -7.18
N SER A 130 -9.87 -16.37 -7.60
CA SER A 130 -10.80 -16.89 -8.59
C SER A 130 -12.18 -17.21 -7.98
N ASP A 131 -12.27 -17.29 -6.65
CA ASP A 131 -13.53 -17.53 -5.95
C ASP A 131 -14.41 -16.25 -5.97
N PRO A 132 -15.63 -16.32 -6.51
CA PRO A 132 -16.56 -15.18 -6.52
C PRO A 132 -16.83 -14.57 -5.13
N LEU A 133 -16.71 -15.38 -4.07
CA LEU A 133 -16.91 -14.94 -2.69
C LEU A 133 -15.70 -14.22 -2.09
N ALA A 134 -14.53 -14.28 -2.73
CA ALA A 134 -13.36 -13.55 -2.29
C ALA A 134 -13.55 -12.03 -2.40
N MET A 135 -14.21 -11.56 -3.44
CA MET A 135 -14.44 -10.12 -3.67
C MET A 135 -15.22 -9.43 -2.55
N PRO A 136 -16.39 -9.92 -2.14
CA PRO A 136 -17.11 -9.36 -0.99
C PRO A 136 -16.28 -9.35 0.30
N VAL A 137 -15.44 -10.37 0.53
CA VAL A 137 -14.53 -10.41 1.69
C VAL A 137 -13.46 -9.34 1.59
N LEU A 138 -12.86 -9.15 0.42
CA LEU A 138 -11.83 -8.12 0.19
C LEU A 138 -12.41 -6.71 0.32
N GLN A 139 -13.63 -6.49 -0.17
CA GLN A 139 -14.34 -5.22 0.01
C GLN A 139 -14.65 -4.94 1.50
N ALA A 140 -15.09 -5.97 2.24
CA ALA A 140 -15.25 -5.86 3.68
C ALA A 140 -13.92 -5.56 4.38
N ALA A 141 -12.82 -6.19 3.95
CA ALA A 141 -11.48 -5.96 4.43
C ALA A 141 -11.01 -4.52 4.18
N ALA A 142 -11.29 -3.95 2.99
CA ALA A 142 -10.97 -2.56 2.69
C ALA A 142 -11.64 -1.57 3.64
N SER A 143 -12.82 -1.91 4.15
CA SER A 143 -13.56 -1.08 5.10
C SER A 143 -13.04 -1.16 6.54
N LEU A 144 -12.20 -2.13 6.86
CA LEU A 144 -11.65 -2.34 8.20
C LEU A 144 -10.66 -1.23 8.59
N PHE A 145 -9.82 -0.80 7.66
CA PHE A 145 -8.85 0.26 7.88
C PHE A 145 -9.46 1.63 7.57
N ARG A 146 -9.74 2.39 8.61
CA ARG A 146 -10.35 3.73 8.54
C ARG A 146 -9.57 4.73 9.37
N GLY A 147 -9.82 6.03 9.12
CA GLY A 147 -9.17 7.09 9.89
C GLY A 147 -7.76 7.39 9.40
N ALA A 148 -7.48 7.12 8.13
CA ALA A 148 -6.21 7.52 7.53
C ALA A 148 -6.04 9.05 7.57
N GLY A 149 -4.95 9.52 8.17
CA GLY A 149 -4.64 10.92 8.38
C GLY A 149 -3.19 11.26 8.06
N TYR A 150 -2.80 12.44 8.46
CA TYR A 150 -1.41 12.91 8.43
C TYR A 150 -1.02 13.35 9.84
N ALA A 151 0.22 13.05 10.22
CA ALA A 151 0.86 13.55 11.41
C ALA A 151 2.03 14.42 11.00
N VAL A 152 1.93 15.73 11.29
CA VAL A 152 3.01 16.70 11.10
C VAL A 152 3.78 16.79 12.41
N PHE A 153 5.11 16.89 12.35
CA PHE A 153 5.95 17.00 13.53
C PHE A 153 7.23 17.79 13.25
N ASP A 154 7.64 18.56 14.26
CA ASP A 154 8.92 19.25 14.34
C ASP A 154 9.40 19.21 15.81
N GLY A 155 10.41 18.39 16.08
CA GLY A 155 10.98 18.14 17.41
C GLY A 155 10.44 16.90 18.11
N GLU A 156 9.12 16.75 18.29
CA GLU A 156 8.50 15.57 18.89
C GLU A 156 7.99 14.60 17.82
N VAL A 157 8.40 13.34 17.96
CA VAL A 157 7.90 12.25 17.08
C VAL A 157 6.48 11.89 17.48
N PRO A 158 5.52 11.77 16.52
CA PRO A 158 4.15 11.37 16.82
C PRO A 158 4.11 10.00 17.52
N PRO A 159 3.30 9.83 18.57
CA PRO A 159 3.16 8.56 19.26
C PRO A 159 2.61 7.45 18.34
N ASP A 160 1.73 7.81 17.41
CA ASP A 160 1.13 6.91 16.40
C ASP A 160 1.75 7.18 15.02
N ALA A 161 3.04 6.84 14.87
CA ALA A 161 3.75 7.01 13.60
C ALA A 161 3.39 5.93 12.55
N THR A 162 2.72 4.85 12.95
CA THR A 162 2.48 3.67 12.11
C THR A 162 1.30 3.86 11.16
N GLN A 163 1.48 3.40 9.94
CA GLN A 163 0.40 3.16 9.00
C GLN A 163 0.01 1.67 9.08
N ALA A 164 -1.13 1.37 9.71
CA ALA A 164 -1.51 0.01 10.12
C ALA A 164 -1.62 -0.99 8.96
N ALA A 165 -2.07 -0.58 7.77
CA ALA A 165 -2.17 -1.49 6.62
C ALA A 165 -0.79 -1.88 6.06
N ILE A 166 0.22 -1.03 6.21
CA ILE A 166 1.61 -1.28 5.81
C ILE A 166 2.38 -1.95 6.95
N ALA A 167 1.91 -1.79 8.19
CA ALA A 167 2.56 -2.20 9.43
C ALA A 167 3.96 -1.57 9.60
N ALA A 168 4.11 -0.31 9.20
CA ALA A 168 5.34 0.46 9.31
C ALA A 168 5.04 1.97 9.26
N PRO A 169 5.93 2.85 9.73
CA PRO A 169 5.91 4.26 9.40
C PRO A 169 5.95 4.47 7.89
N TYR A 170 5.19 5.43 7.41
CA TYR A 170 5.07 5.68 5.98
C TYR A 170 4.83 7.16 5.67
N ALA A 171 5.43 7.66 4.62
CA ALA A 171 5.19 8.98 4.08
C ALA A 171 4.85 8.92 2.59
N HIS A 172 4.00 9.82 2.14
CA HIS A 172 3.75 9.97 0.72
C HIS A 172 4.94 10.66 0.05
N ALA A 173 5.60 10.00 -0.91
CA ALA A 173 6.78 10.50 -1.63
C ALA A 173 6.80 10.14 -3.13
N THR A 174 5.85 9.32 -3.62
CA THR A 174 5.95 8.70 -4.96
C THR A 174 5.02 9.31 -6.02
N ALA A 175 4.21 10.32 -5.67
CA ALA A 175 3.26 10.93 -6.60
C ALA A 175 3.22 12.47 -6.51
N PRO A 176 4.36 13.19 -6.68
CA PRO A 176 4.45 14.65 -6.47
C PRO A 176 3.68 15.47 -7.53
N LEU A 177 3.27 14.88 -8.63
CA LEU A 177 2.46 15.57 -9.65
C LEU A 177 1.00 15.75 -9.21
N ARG A 178 0.46 14.83 -8.41
CA ARG A 178 -0.94 14.85 -8.00
C ARG A 178 -1.16 15.06 -6.49
N ARG A 179 -0.13 14.97 -5.65
CA ARG A 179 -0.21 15.17 -4.21
C ARG A 179 0.80 16.21 -3.75
N LEU A 180 0.31 17.29 -3.16
CA LEU A 180 1.18 18.34 -2.64
C LEU A 180 2.08 17.83 -1.50
N VAL A 181 1.55 16.97 -0.62
CA VAL A 181 2.32 16.41 0.50
C VAL A 181 3.57 15.65 0.04
N ASP A 182 3.54 14.99 -1.13
CA ASP A 182 4.72 14.33 -1.68
C ASP A 182 5.85 15.31 -1.98
N ARG A 183 5.52 16.52 -2.44
CA ARG A 183 6.52 17.57 -2.68
C ARG A 183 7.14 18.05 -1.37
N TRP A 184 6.34 18.19 -0.32
CA TRP A 184 6.82 18.50 1.03
C TRP A 184 7.76 17.43 1.55
N SER A 185 7.33 16.19 1.57
CA SER A 185 8.15 15.05 2.00
C SER A 185 9.45 14.95 1.22
N LEU A 186 9.40 15.08 -0.12
CA LEU A 186 10.58 15.02 -0.97
C LEU A 186 11.56 16.18 -0.73
N ALA A 187 11.06 17.40 -0.52
CA ALA A 187 11.91 18.56 -0.20
C ALA A 187 12.63 18.37 1.14
N ILE A 188 11.91 17.89 2.16
CA ILE A 188 12.51 17.57 3.47
C ILE A 188 13.56 16.46 3.30
N CYS A 189 13.23 15.36 2.67
CA CYS A 189 14.14 14.24 2.46
C CYS A 189 15.39 14.63 1.66
N LEU A 190 15.25 15.52 0.65
CA LEU A 190 16.38 16.03 -0.15
C LEU A 190 17.40 16.77 0.73
N GLU A 191 16.92 17.67 1.59
CA GLU A 191 17.79 18.43 2.48
C GLU A 191 18.46 17.51 3.51
N LEU A 192 17.68 16.62 4.14
CA LEU A 192 18.20 15.66 5.11
C LEU A 192 19.25 14.72 4.51
N SER A 193 18.99 14.18 3.30
CA SER A 193 19.93 13.30 2.58
C SER A 193 21.27 14.00 2.25
N ALA A 194 21.23 15.33 2.09
CA ALA A 194 22.42 16.15 1.86
C ALA A 194 23.11 16.60 3.16
N GLY A 195 22.69 16.10 4.33
CA GLY A 195 23.22 16.46 5.63
C GLY A 195 22.84 17.88 6.08
N ARG A 196 21.79 18.47 5.49
CA ARG A 196 21.26 19.78 5.84
C ARG A 196 20.00 19.64 6.70
N THR A 197 19.56 20.74 7.30
CA THR A 197 18.28 20.80 8.05
C THR A 197 17.11 20.90 7.08
N ALA A 198 15.93 20.46 7.52
CA ALA A 198 14.70 20.64 6.75
C ALA A 198 14.47 22.14 6.44
N PRO A 199 13.90 22.47 5.26
CA PRO A 199 13.67 23.85 4.87
C PRO A 199 12.77 24.59 5.87
N GLU A 200 13.05 25.85 6.16
CA GLU A 200 12.27 26.65 7.11
C GLU A 200 10.78 26.70 6.72
N TRP A 201 10.48 26.93 5.44
CA TRP A 201 9.11 26.98 4.93
C TRP A 201 8.35 25.63 5.08
N ALA A 202 9.03 24.53 5.32
CA ALA A 202 8.41 23.22 5.52
C ALA A 202 8.11 22.96 7.01
N ARG A 203 8.50 23.86 7.90
CA ARG A 203 8.26 23.81 9.34
C ARG A 203 7.12 24.74 9.80
N GLU A 204 6.71 25.69 8.95
CA GLU A 204 5.58 26.59 9.16
C GLU A 204 4.23 25.93 8.73
#